data_9ed50205e8f27a8ae3ab1c64b3d1b148
#
_entry.id   9ed50205e8f27a8ae3ab1c64b3d1b148
#
_cell.length_a   1.000
_cell.length_b   1.000
_cell.length_c   1.000
_cell.angle_alpha   90.00
_cell.angle_beta   90.00
_cell.angle_gamma   90.00
#
_symmetry.space_group_name_H-M   'P 1'
#
loop_
_entity.id
_entity.type
_entity.pdbx_description
1 polymer ?
#
loop_
_entity_poly.entity_id
_entity_poly.type
_entity_poly.pdbx_seq_one_letter_code
_entity_poly.pdbx_strand_id
1 'polypeptide(L)'
;IEEALLRISIPYRIYGGLRFYERLEIKNAIAYLKVIFNNNDNPSFERSVSNPTRGVGEKTLNKIRQTSKKYNISYIKASAKLIDEGNISGRGGAGLKDYLEFVAGCKNFIEENTLSELMELIIKETGLYAYHGKEAGEKGKTRTENLEELITATKNFEQSIKEEITNSQIAEKYLDIISLDSGDRQASEHDDAAQLM
;
A
#
# COMPACT_ATOMS: atom_id res chain seq x y z
N ILE A 1 7.08 -8.90 22.47
CA ILE A 1 8.23 -9.81 22.15
C ILE A 1 8.73 -9.49 20.75
N GLU A 2 7.84 -9.44 19.72
CA GLU A 2 8.17 -9.16 18.32
C GLU A 2 8.93 -7.83 18.15
N GLU A 3 8.41 -6.76 18.70
CA GLU A 3 9.06 -5.43 18.72
C GLU A 3 10.45 -5.42 19.38
N ALA A 4 10.62 -6.24 20.40
CA ALA A 4 11.92 -6.36 21.09
C ALA A 4 12.95 -7.09 20.22
N LEU A 5 12.52 -8.10 19.47
CA LEU A 5 13.39 -8.87 18.55
C LEU A 5 13.78 -8.03 17.34
N LEU A 6 12.87 -7.20 16.82
CA LEU A 6 13.15 -6.22 15.76
C LEU A 6 14.20 -5.19 16.18
N ARG A 7 14.09 -4.68 17.43
CA ARG A 7 15.06 -3.70 17.99
C ARG A 7 16.49 -4.21 18.07
N ILE A 8 16.68 -5.49 18.27
CA ILE A 8 18.00 -6.12 18.42
C ILE A 8 18.42 -6.90 17.18
N SER A 9 17.68 -6.73 16.07
CA SER A 9 17.95 -7.34 14.75
C SER A 9 18.12 -8.87 14.79
N ILE A 10 17.41 -9.55 15.69
CA ILE A 10 17.40 -11.02 15.75
C ILE A 10 16.36 -11.52 14.73
N PRO A 11 16.75 -12.33 13.73
CA PRO A 11 15.81 -12.98 12.83
C PRO A 11 14.84 -13.87 13.62
N TYR A 12 13.53 -13.75 13.38
CA TYR A 12 12.52 -14.57 14.03
C TYR A 12 11.45 -15.03 13.04
N ARG A 13 10.75 -16.11 13.38
CA ARG A 13 9.60 -16.62 12.64
C ARG A 13 8.39 -16.68 13.55
N ILE A 14 7.25 -16.24 13.05
CA ILE A 14 5.96 -16.39 13.72
C ILE A 14 5.25 -17.61 13.15
N TYR A 15 4.92 -18.57 14.01
CA TYR A 15 4.09 -19.73 13.68
C TYR A 15 2.67 -19.48 14.21
N GLY A 16 1.72 -19.33 13.27
CA GLY A 16 0.30 -19.10 13.58
C GLY A 16 -0.11 -17.64 13.51
N GLY A 17 -1.25 -17.39 12.87
CA GLY A 17 -1.83 -16.06 12.65
C GLY A 17 -1.25 -15.32 11.43
N LEU A 18 -2.08 -14.45 10.84
CA LEU A 18 -1.63 -13.54 9.81
C LEU A 18 -0.75 -12.46 10.44
N ARG A 19 0.43 -12.25 9.88
CA ARG A 19 1.30 -11.11 10.22
C ARG A 19 0.53 -9.80 10.00
N PHE A 20 0.86 -8.76 10.75
CA PHE A 20 0.17 -7.47 10.65
C PHE A 20 0.11 -6.95 9.22
N TYR A 21 1.24 -6.91 8.52
CA TYR A 21 1.32 -6.41 7.14
C TYR A 21 0.70 -7.37 6.09
N GLU A 22 0.33 -8.59 6.48
CA GLU A 22 -0.37 -9.53 5.60
C GLU A 22 -1.90 -9.40 5.68
N ARG A 23 -2.43 -8.68 6.66
CA ARG A 23 -3.87 -8.42 6.79
C ARG A 23 -4.39 -7.68 5.55
N LEU A 24 -5.60 -8.05 5.12
CA LEU A 24 -6.17 -7.55 3.85
C LEU A 24 -6.25 -6.02 3.79
N GLU A 25 -6.77 -5.39 4.84
CA GLU A 25 -6.93 -3.94 4.96
C GLU A 25 -5.57 -3.22 4.95
N ILE A 26 -4.58 -3.80 5.60
CA ILE A 26 -3.21 -3.28 5.65
C ILE A 26 -2.56 -3.37 4.26
N LYS A 27 -2.65 -4.54 3.61
CA LYS A 27 -2.16 -4.70 2.23
C LYS A 27 -2.82 -3.73 1.26
N ASN A 28 -4.09 -3.41 1.46
CA ASN A 28 -4.77 -2.43 0.63
C ASN A 28 -4.21 -1.02 0.83
N ALA A 29 -3.97 -0.59 2.08
CA ALA A 29 -3.37 0.71 2.37
C ALA A 29 -1.91 0.80 1.86
N ILE A 30 -1.11 -0.22 2.12
CA ILE A 30 0.29 -0.29 1.66
C ILE A 30 0.40 -0.29 0.14
N ALA A 31 -0.57 -0.87 -0.58
CA ALA A 31 -0.57 -0.85 -2.04
C ALA A 31 -0.64 0.58 -2.61
N TYR A 32 -1.39 1.50 -1.97
CA TYR A 32 -1.37 2.91 -2.35
C TYR A 32 0.01 3.52 -2.13
N LEU A 33 0.61 3.30 -0.97
CA LEU A 33 1.93 3.81 -0.66
C LEU A 33 2.97 3.30 -1.68
N LYS A 34 2.96 2.00 -2.00
CA LYS A 34 3.86 1.40 -3.00
C LYS A 34 3.71 2.08 -4.37
N VAL A 35 2.48 2.34 -4.83
CA VAL A 35 2.24 2.98 -6.14
C VAL A 35 2.69 4.44 -6.16
N ILE A 36 2.52 5.18 -5.06
CA ILE A 36 2.96 6.58 -4.93
C ILE A 36 4.48 6.68 -5.12
N PHE A 37 5.24 5.77 -4.52
CA PHE A 37 6.71 5.77 -4.60
C PHE A 37 7.26 5.00 -5.81
N ASN A 38 6.52 4.01 -6.30
CA ASN A 38 6.91 3.24 -7.50
C ASN A 38 5.76 3.10 -8.49
N ASN A 39 5.68 4.01 -9.44
CA ASN A 39 4.67 4.02 -10.50
C ASN A 39 4.75 2.80 -11.45
N ASN A 40 5.77 1.95 -11.34
CA ASN A 40 5.91 0.72 -12.10
C ASN A 40 5.43 -0.52 -11.34
N ASP A 41 4.99 -0.38 -10.09
CA ASP A 41 4.40 -1.48 -9.32
C ASP A 41 2.97 -1.77 -9.78
N ASN A 42 2.87 -2.51 -10.89
CA ASN A 42 1.60 -2.88 -11.49
C ASN A 42 0.71 -3.75 -10.57
N PRO A 43 1.22 -4.71 -9.79
CA PRO A 43 0.41 -5.44 -8.81
C PRO A 43 -0.22 -4.55 -7.74
N SER A 44 0.55 -3.61 -7.19
CA SER A 44 0.04 -2.65 -6.21
C SER A 44 -0.96 -1.68 -6.82
N PHE A 45 -0.78 -1.27 -8.09
CA PHE A 45 -1.77 -0.49 -8.82
C PHE A 45 -3.11 -1.24 -8.91
N GLU A 46 -3.13 -2.50 -9.37
CA GLU A 46 -4.37 -3.27 -9.49
C GLU A 46 -5.07 -3.43 -8.14
N ARG A 47 -4.32 -3.67 -7.07
CA ARG A 47 -4.86 -3.77 -5.74
C ARG A 47 -5.49 -2.46 -5.27
N SER A 48 -4.78 -1.35 -5.36
CA SER A 48 -5.21 -0.06 -4.83
C SER A 48 -6.35 0.57 -5.65
N VAL A 49 -6.34 0.46 -6.97
CA VAL A 49 -7.43 0.98 -7.83
C VAL A 49 -8.74 0.21 -7.65
N SER A 50 -8.65 -1.06 -7.24
CA SER A 50 -9.81 -1.94 -7.02
C SER A 50 -10.35 -1.90 -5.59
N ASN A 51 -9.60 -1.36 -4.63
CA ASN A 51 -9.97 -1.33 -3.21
C ASN A 51 -9.74 0.07 -2.60
N PRO A 52 -10.82 0.79 -2.30
CA PRO A 52 -12.25 0.52 -2.60
C PRO A 52 -12.55 0.54 -4.09
N THR A 53 -13.68 -0.09 -4.44
CA THR A 53 -14.13 -0.13 -5.85
C THR A 53 -14.48 1.26 -6.38
N ARG A 54 -13.89 1.63 -7.53
CA ARG A 54 -14.09 2.95 -8.19
C ARG A 54 -14.80 2.83 -9.55
N GLY A 55 -15.50 1.73 -9.78
CA GLY A 55 -16.08 1.43 -11.09
C GLY A 55 -15.05 0.93 -12.12
N VAL A 56 -13.82 0.71 -11.68
CA VAL A 56 -12.76 0.08 -12.48
C VAL A 56 -12.91 -1.43 -12.33
N GLY A 57 -13.60 -2.05 -13.28
CA GLY A 57 -13.80 -3.50 -13.29
C GLY A 57 -12.80 -4.22 -14.19
N GLU A 58 -12.91 -5.56 -14.22
CA GLU A 58 -11.97 -6.44 -14.95
C GLU A 58 -11.83 -6.06 -16.44
N LYS A 59 -12.91 -5.62 -17.10
CA LYS A 59 -12.85 -5.16 -18.49
C LYS A 59 -11.92 -3.95 -18.66
N THR A 60 -11.93 -3.02 -17.72
CA THR A 60 -11.06 -1.84 -17.71
C THR A 60 -9.62 -2.24 -17.40
N LEU A 61 -9.41 -3.09 -16.40
CA LEU A 61 -8.09 -3.62 -16.06
C LEU A 61 -7.45 -4.36 -17.23
N ASN A 62 -8.22 -5.16 -17.96
CA ASN A 62 -7.72 -5.86 -19.16
C ASN A 62 -7.27 -4.89 -20.24
N LYS A 63 -8.00 -3.78 -20.49
CA LYS A 63 -7.55 -2.74 -21.41
C LYS A 63 -6.23 -2.12 -20.96
N ILE A 64 -6.10 -1.82 -19.67
CA ILE A 64 -4.87 -1.26 -19.10
C ILE A 64 -3.70 -2.23 -19.28
N ARG A 65 -3.87 -3.51 -18.95
CA ARG A 65 -2.84 -4.57 -19.13
C ARG A 65 -2.39 -4.69 -20.59
N GLN A 66 -3.35 -4.71 -21.53
CA GLN A 66 -3.06 -4.79 -22.96
C GLN A 66 -2.31 -3.56 -23.47
N THR A 67 -2.73 -2.36 -23.04
CA THR A 67 -2.07 -1.10 -23.41
C THR A 67 -0.67 -1.02 -22.82
N SER A 68 -0.51 -1.37 -21.56
CA SER A 68 0.79 -1.48 -20.91
C SER A 68 1.75 -2.40 -21.68
N LYS A 69 1.29 -3.60 -22.02
CA LYS A 69 2.08 -4.58 -22.80
C LYS A 69 2.42 -4.06 -24.19
N LYS A 70 1.44 -3.46 -24.88
CA LYS A 70 1.62 -2.96 -26.26
C LYS A 70 2.67 -1.87 -26.36
N TYR A 71 2.69 -0.95 -25.38
CA TYR A 71 3.57 0.23 -25.39
C TYR A 71 4.76 0.10 -24.43
N ASN A 72 4.88 -1.01 -23.72
CA ASN A 72 5.92 -1.23 -22.69
C ASN A 72 5.97 -0.10 -21.65
N ILE A 73 4.81 0.25 -21.08
CA ILE A 73 4.65 1.32 -20.09
C ILE A 73 3.94 0.80 -18.84
N SER A 74 4.09 1.52 -17.69
CA SER A 74 3.40 1.16 -16.46
C SER A 74 1.88 1.29 -16.57
N TYR A 75 1.14 0.65 -15.65
CA TYR A 75 -0.32 0.72 -15.61
C TYR A 75 -0.82 2.15 -15.34
N ILE A 76 -0.09 2.95 -14.57
CA ILE A 76 -0.40 4.38 -14.41
C ILE A 76 -0.36 5.10 -15.76
N LYS A 77 0.74 4.95 -16.52
CA LYS A 77 0.88 5.57 -17.84
C LYS A 77 -0.13 5.03 -18.86
N ALA A 78 -0.39 3.73 -18.83
CA ALA A 78 -1.40 3.10 -19.70
C ALA A 78 -2.81 3.63 -19.38
N SER A 79 -3.12 3.84 -18.09
CA SER A 79 -4.40 4.39 -17.65
C SER A 79 -4.59 5.83 -18.12
N ALA A 80 -3.60 6.70 -17.91
CA ALA A 80 -3.64 8.06 -18.39
C ALA A 80 -3.86 8.12 -19.91
N LYS A 81 -3.08 7.36 -20.69
CA LYS A 81 -3.22 7.25 -22.15
C LYS A 81 -4.62 6.82 -22.57
N LEU A 82 -5.22 5.82 -21.92
CA LEU A 82 -6.55 5.32 -22.25
C LEU A 82 -7.65 6.33 -21.93
N ILE A 83 -7.48 7.16 -20.90
CA ILE A 83 -8.39 8.26 -20.57
C ILE A 83 -8.27 9.35 -21.61
N ASP A 84 -7.07 9.80 -21.95
CA ASP A 84 -6.80 10.87 -22.91
C ASP A 84 -7.32 10.52 -24.32
N GLU A 85 -7.23 9.25 -24.72
CA GLU A 85 -7.75 8.73 -25.98
C GLU A 85 -9.28 8.49 -25.95
N GLY A 86 -9.97 8.69 -24.82
CA GLY A 86 -11.40 8.43 -24.68
C GLY A 86 -11.78 6.94 -24.68
N ASN A 87 -10.80 6.04 -24.55
CA ASN A 87 -10.98 4.58 -24.57
C ASN A 87 -11.57 4.02 -23.27
N ILE A 88 -11.50 4.78 -22.19
CA ILE A 88 -12.15 4.52 -20.90
C ILE A 88 -12.97 5.76 -20.56
N SER A 89 -14.28 5.58 -20.38
CA SER A 89 -15.23 6.66 -20.10
C SER A 89 -16.26 6.24 -19.04
N GLY A 90 -17.21 7.11 -18.76
CA GLY A 90 -18.25 6.88 -17.76
C GLY A 90 -17.70 6.75 -16.35
N ARG A 91 -18.41 6.00 -15.49
CA ARG A 91 -18.06 5.87 -14.06
C ARG A 91 -16.65 5.32 -13.82
N GLY A 92 -16.24 4.34 -14.65
CA GLY A 92 -14.90 3.74 -14.53
C GLY A 92 -13.79 4.71 -14.95
N GLY A 93 -14.04 5.53 -15.98
CA GLY A 93 -13.12 6.57 -16.43
C GLY A 93 -12.94 7.68 -15.39
N ALA A 94 -14.05 8.18 -14.82
CA ALA A 94 -14.01 9.16 -13.75
C ALA A 94 -13.25 8.64 -12.52
N GLY A 95 -13.63 7.46 -12.03
CA GLY A 95 -12.96 6.88 -10.86
C GLY A 95 -11.48 6.55 -11.07
N LEU A 96 -11.09 6.21 -12.30
CA LEU A 96 -9.68 6.02 -12.65
C LEU A 96 -8.93 7.35 -12.70
N LYS A 97 -9.54 8.40 -13.22
CA LYS A 97 -8.98 9.75 -13.24
C LYS A 97 -8.76 10.29 -11.83
N ASP A 98 -9.79 10.22 -10.99
CA ASP A 98 -9.70 10.63 -9.57
C ASP A 98 -8.58 9.88 -8.84
N TYR A 99 -8.43 8.57 -9.12
CA TYR A 99 -7.35 7.76 -8.55
C TYR A 99 -5.96 8.25 -8.99
N LEU A 100 -5.77 8.54 -10.29
CA LEU A 100 -4.49 9.01 -10.81
C LEU A 100 -4.13 10.40 -10.25
N GLU A 101 -5.11 11.29 -10.16
CA GLU A 101 -4.95 12.63 -9.56
C GLU A 101 -4.59 12.53 -8.08
N PHE A 102 -5.25 11.63 -7.33
CA PHE A 102 -4.92 11.37 -5.93
C PHE A 102 -3.48 10.88 -5.76
N VAL A 103 -3.06 9.87 -6.53
CA VAL A 103 -1.68 9.33 -6.46
C VAL A 103 -0.64 10.40 -6.80
N ALA A 104 -0.90 11.23 -7.80
CA ALA A 104 -0.01 12.33 -8.17
C ALA A 104 0.06 13.41 -7.06
N GLY A 105 -1.09 13.75 -6.45
CA GLY A 105 -1.17 14.70 -5.34
C GLY A 105 -0.42 14.23 -4.10
N CYS A 106 -0.48 12.94 -3.76
CA CYS A 106 0.23 12.35 -2.63
C CYS A 106 1.75 12.49 -2.74
N LYS A 107 2.29 12.46 -3.96
CA LYS A 107 3.72 12.61 -4.20
C LYS A 107 4.22 14.02 -3.85
N ASN A 108 3.42 15.05 -4.08
CA ASN A 108 3.73 16.41 -3.66
C ASN A 108 3.47 16.59 -2.15
N PHE A 109 2.41 15.96 -1.64
CA PHE A 109 2.04 16.05 -0.22
C PHE A 109 3.16 15.59 0.71
N ILE A 110 3.87 14.50 0.41
CA ILE A 110 4.94 13.96 1.26
C ILE A 110 6.18 14.87 1.33
N GLU A 111 6.36 15.79 0.39
CA GLU A 111 7.50 16.73 0.42
C GLU A 111 7.41 17.70 1.62
N GLU A 112 6.19 18.06 2.03
CA GLU A 112 5.91 19.01 3.10
C GLU A 112 5.33 18.35 4.37
N ASN A 113 4.91 17.09 4.29
CA ASN A 113 4.20 16.40 5.35
C ASN A 113 4.89 15.07 5.70
N THR A 114 4.60 14.56 6.88
CA THR A 114 5.18 13.30 7.38
C THR A 114 4.58 12.07 6.70
N LEU A 115 5.27 10.94 6.82
CA LEU A 115 4.77 9.66 6.29
C LEU A 115 3.48 9.20 7.01
N SER A 116 3.38 9.46 8.31
CA SER A 116 2.16 9.14 9.07
C SER A 116 0.96 9.99 8.62
N GLU A 117 1.17 11.27 8.30
CA GLU A 117 0.14 12.13 7.73
C GLU A 117 -0.27 11.67 6.32
N LEU A 118 0.69 11.23 5.49
CA LEU A 118 0.38 10.62 4.20
C LEU A 118 -0.41 9.32 4.36
N MET A 119 -0.07 8.47 5.32
CA MET A 119 -0.81 7.24 5.58
C MET A 119 -2.24 7.52 6.04
N GLU A 120 -2.42 8.51 6.90
CA GLU A 120 -3.74 8.97 7.34
C GLU A 120 -4.56 9.51 6.16
N LEU A 121 -3.95 10.33 5.30
CA LEU A 121 -4.57 10.85 4.06
C LEU A 121 -5.02 9.70 3.16
N ILE A 122 -4.14 8.71 2.91
CA ILE A 122 -4.47 7.52 2.11
C ILE A 122 -5.70 6.81 2.70
N ILE A 123 -5.70 6.50 3.97
CA ILE A 123 -6.78 5.72 4.61
C ILE A 123 -8.12 6.47 4.57
N LYS A 124 -8.12 7.79 4.79
CA LYS A 124 -9.33 8.62 4.81
C LYS A 124 -9.83 8.96 3.41
N GLU A 125 -9.01 9.59 2.60
CA GLU A 125 -9.44 10.15 1.31
C GLU A 125 -9.71 9.08 0.24
N THR A 126 -9.03 7.93 0.31
CA THR A 126 -9.37 6.80 -0.57
C THR A 126 -10.67 6.12 -0.20
N GLY A 127 -11.19 6.35 1.02
CA GLY A 127 -12.37 5.71 1.57
C GLY A 127 -12.12 4.30 2.10
N LEU A 128 -10.86 3.87 2.31
CA LEU A 128 -10.52 2.56 2.87
C LEU A 128 -11.16 2.34 4.25
N TYR A 129 -11.12 3.35 5.11
CA TYR A 129 -11.73 3.28 6.44
C TYR A 129 -13.23 2.98 6.35
N ALA A 130 -13.97 3.74 5.54
CA ALA A 130 -15.40 3.54 5.36
C ALA A 130 -15.71 2.22 4.63
N TYR A 131 -14.86 1.79 3.71
CA TYR A 131 -15.01 0.53 2.97
C TYR A 131 -14.93 -0.68 3.91
N HIS A 132 -13.92 -0.73 4.75
CA HIS A 132 -13.76 -1.84 5.70
C HIS A 132 -14.71 -1.75 6.87
N GLY A 133 -15.06 -0.55 7.33
CA GLY A 133 -16.02 -0.34 8.41
C GLY A 133 -17.46 -0.76 8.08
N LYS A 134 -17.79 -0.91 6.79
CA LYS A 134 -19.11 -1.43 6.35
C LYS A 134 -19.26 -2.94 6.50
N GLU A 135 -18.18 -3.68 6.75
CA GLU A 135 -18.28 -5.12 6.99
C GLU A 135 -19.03 -5.39 8.28
N ALA A 136 -19.96 -6.35 8.25
CA ALA A 136 -20.83 -6.63 9.37
C ALA A 136 -20.08 -7.17 10.61
N GLY A 137 -20.51 -6.75 11.80
CA GLY A 137 -20.06 -7.25 13.09
C GLY A 137 -18.65 -6.81 13.48
N GLU A 138 -17.99 -7.61 14.31
CA GLU A 138 -16.65 -7.32 14.84
C GLU A 138 -15.57 -7.23 13.77
N LYS A 139 -15.76 -7.87 12.63
CA LYS A 139 -14.79 -7.90 11.55
C LYS A 139 -14.50 -6.51 10.98
N GLY A 140 -15.57 -5.72 10.75
CA GLY A 140 -15.40 -4.34 10.27
C GLY A 140 -14.68 -3.47 11.30
N LYS A 141 -15.06 -3.61 12.58
CA LYS A 141 -14.41 -2.90 13.69
C LYS A 141 -12.92 -3.25 13.79
N THR A 142 -12.59 -4.54 13.82
CA THR A 142 -11.19 -4.99 13.87
C THR A 142 -10.37 -4.44 12.70
N ARG A 143 -10.94 -4.38 11.49
CA ARG A 143 -10.22 -3.85 10.33
C ARG A 143 -9.98 -2.34 10.41
N THR A 144 -10.94 -1.58 10.91
CA THR A 144 -10.73 -0.15 11.12
C THR A 144 -9.70 0.12 12.21
N GLU A 145 -9.74 -0.64 13.32
CA GLU A 145 -8.72 -0.59 14.37
C GLU A 145 -7.32 -0.93 13.82
N ASN A 146 -7.21 -1.93 12.94
CA ASN A 146 -5.93 -2.24 12.27
C ASN A 146 -5.43 -1.11 11.38
N LEU A 147 -6.31 -0.38 10.69
CA LEU A 147 -5.91 0.79 9.91
C LEU A 147 -5.41 1.95 10.80
N GLU A 148 -6.02 2.15 11.97
CA GLU A 148 -5.55 3.12 12.97
C GLU A 148 -4.20 2.70 13.58
N GLU A 149 -4.03 1.40 13.83
CA GLU A 149 -2.74 0.83 14.25
C GLU A 149 -1.65 1.04 13.20
N LEU A 150 -1.98 0.94 11.90
CA LEU A 150 -1.04 1.22 10.83
C LEU A 150 -0.52 2.66 10.85
N ILE A 151 -1.39 3.65 11.08
CA ILE A 151 -0.99 5.05 11.22
C ILE A 151 -0.04 5.19 12.42
N THR A 152 -0.39 4.57 13.55
CA THR A 152 0.45 4.60 14.76
C THR A 152 1.80 3.94 14.53
N ALA A 153 1.84 2.78 13.87
CA ALA A 153 3.08 2.08 13.52
C ALA A 153 3.96 2.93 12.60
N THR A 154 3.36 3.60 11.62
CA THR A 154 4.08 4.50 10.72
C THR A 154 4.70 5.68 11.49
N LYS A 155 3.95 6.29 12.41
CA LYS A 155 4.44 7.37 13.27
C LYS A 155 5.59 6.94 14.18
N ASN A 156 5.47 5.76 14.79
CA ASN A 156 6.54 5.20 15.62
C ASN A 156 7.80 4.92 14.79
N PHE A 157 7.65 4.45 13.58
CA PHE A 157 8.76 4.26 12.66
C PHE A 157 9.47 5.58 12.35
N GLU A 158 8.74 6.63 11.98
CA GLU A 158 9.31 7.97 11.73
C GLU A 158 10.14 8.46 12.91
N GLN A 159 9.59 8.34 14.11
CA GLN A 159 10.28 8.76 15.36
C GLN A 159 11.53 7.93 15.68
N SER A 160 11.65 6.74 15.14
CA SER A 160 12.82 5.88 15.29
C SER A 160 13.99 6.27 14.38
N ILE A 161 13.71 7.01 13.29
CA ILE A 161 14.73 7.48 12.36
C ILE A 161 15.51 8.63 13.00
N LYS A 162 16.82 8.44 13.13
CA LYS A 162 17.74 9.43 13.70
C LYS A 162 18.54 10.21 12.65
N GLU A 163 18.42 9.78 11.38
CA GLU A 163 19.13 10.36 10.27
C GLU A 163 18.38 11.59 9.72
N GLU A 164 19.10 12.61 9.31
CA GLU A 164 18.54 13.74 8.57
C GLU A 164 18.30 13.33 7.11
N ILE A 165 17.14 12.78 6.83
CA ILE A 165 16.70 12.35 5.51
C ILE A 165 15.31 12.94 5.22
N THR A 166 14.98 13.01 3.92
CA THR A 166 13.67 13.53 3.48
C THR A 166 12.52 12.58 3.85
N ASN A 167 11.30 13.13 3.96
CA ASN A 167 10.09 12.32 4.19
C ASN A 167 9.91 11.23 3.13
N SER A 168 10.26 11.52 1.88
CA SER A 168 10.25 10.52 0.79
C SER A 168 11.23 9.36 1.06
N GLN A 169 12.44 9.65 1.53
CA GLN A 169 13.41 8.61 1.91
C GLN A 169 12.96 7.80 3.13
N ILE A 170 12.27 8.43 4.08
CA ILE A 170 11.64 7.73 5.21
C ILE A 170 10.60 6.73 4.70
N ALA A 171 9.77 7.15 3.75
CA ALA A 171 8.75 6.29 3.16
C ALA A 171 9.35 5.09 2.40
N GLU A 172 10.41 5.31 1.63
CA GLU A 172 11.13 4.23 0.94
C GLU A 172 11.71 3.21 1.94
N LYS A 173 12.39 3.67 2.99
CA LYS A 173 12.88 2.80 4.07
C LYS A 173 11.75 2.02 4.76
N TYR A 174 10.59 2.65 4.97
CA TYR A 174 9.43 1.98 5.55
C TYR A 174 8.91 0.85 4.65
N LEU A 175 8.82 1.09 3.34
CA LEU A 175 8.41 0.08 2.36
C LEU A 175 9.41 -1.08 2.27
N ASP A 176 10.71 -0.82 2.40
CA ASP A 176 11.75 -1.87 2.43
C ASP A 176 11.55 -2.79 3.64
N ILE A 177 11.31 -2.23 4.83
CA ILE A 177 11.06 -3.01 6.05
C ILE A 177 9.80 -3.85 5.92
N ILE A 178 8.70 -3.29 5.41
CA ILE A 178 7.46 -4.03 5.18
C ILE A 178 7.68 -5.18 4.20
N SER A 179 8.46 -4.98 3.16
CA SER A 179 8.77 -6.01 2.16
C SER A 179 9.58 -7.16 2.77
N LEU A 180 10.44 -6.88 3.74
CA LEU A 180 11.18 -7.89 4.50
C LEU A 180 10.27 -8.67 5.45
N ASP A 181 9.31 -7.99 6.11
CA ASP A 181 8.40 -8.61 7.08
C ASP A 181 7.27 -9.41 6.39
N SER A 182 6.85 -9.01 5.19
CA SER A 182 5.76 -9.67 4.46
C SER A 182 6.12 -11.02 3.82
N GLY A 183 7.29 -11.57 4.10
CA GLY A 183 7.64 -12.95 3.77
C GLY A 183 8.32 -13.16 2.42
N ASP A 184 8.64 -12.12 1.66
CA ASP A 184 9.42 -12.23 0.43
C ASP A 184 10.87 -12.69 0.69
N ARG A 185 11.29 -12.68 1.98
CA ARG A 185 12.51 -13.33 2.48
C ARG A 185 12.20 -14.17 3.73
N GLN A 186 11.48 -15.26 3.56
CA GLN A 186 11.53 -16.30 4.58
C GLN A 186 12.96 -16.81 4.64
N ALA A 187 13.54 -16.82 5.86
CA ALA A 187 14.78 -17.52 6.08
C ALA A 187 14.67 -18.92 5.47
N SER A 188 15.65 -19.33 4.66
CA SER A 188 15.66 -20.68 4.09
C SER A 188 15.76 -21.70 5.22
N GLU A 189 15.45 -22.98 4.97
CA GLU A 189 15.58 -24.05 5.98
C GLU A 189 16.99 -24.15 6.60
N HIS A 190 17.98 -23.49 5.99
CA HIS A 190 19.39 -23.48 6.41
C HIS A 190 19.81 -22.20 7.13
N ASP A 191 18.92 -21.23 7.32
CA ASP A 191 19.25 -20.00 8.04
C ASP A 191 19.13 -20.22 9.56
N ASP A 192 20.16 -19.80 10.30
CA ASP A 192 20.17 -19.80 11.77
C ASP A 192 19.23 -18.71 12.29
N ALA A 193 17.97 -19.03 12.48
CA ALA A 193 16.90 -18.11 12.88
C ALA A 193 16.14 -18.62 14.10
N ALA A 194 15.80 -17.71 15.03
CA ALA A 194 14.98 -18.03 16.18
C ALA A 194 13.53 -18.39 15.76
N GLN A 195 12.99 -19.46 16.33
CA GLN A 195 11.61 -19.91 16.11
C GLN A 195 10.74 -19.50 17.29
N LEU A 196 9.66 -18.73 16.99
CA LEU A 196 8.61 -18.39 17.95
C LEU A 196 7.38 -19.26 17.70
N MET A 197 7.02 -20.05 18.71
CA MET A 197 5.78 -20.86 18.71
C MET A 197 4.68 -20.14 19.47
#